data_81c2388634908afe21046f1e76e625d9
#
_entry.id   81c2388634908afe21046f1e76e625d9
#
_cell.length_a   1.000
_cell.length_b   1.000
_cell.length_c   1.000
_cell.angle_alpha   90.00
_cell.angle_beta   90.00
_cell.angle_gamma   90.00
#
_symmetry.space_group_name_H-M   'P 1'
#
loop_
_entity.id
_entity.type
_entity.pdbx_description
1 polymer ?
#
loop_
_entity_poly.entity_id
_entity_poly.type
_entity_poly.pdbx_seq_one_letter_code
_entity_poly.pdbx_strand_id
1 'polypeptide(L)'
;MKFATKAIHAGVHPDPATGAIMTPIYQTSTYVQDGVGNHKGYEYSRTLNPTRHALEKNIAAIENGKHGACFGSGLAAIDCVIKMLNPGDEIISTNDLYGGSYRIFNTIFAKYGLVFPFVDMQNPA
;
A
#
# COMPACT_ATOMS: atom_id res chain seq x y z
N MET A 1 -18.84 -11.98 -5.64
CA MET A 1 -18.00 -12.04 -6.85
C MET A 1 -16.89 -13.06 -6.59
N LYS A 2 -16.59 -13.97 -7.56
CA LYS A 2 -15.49 -14.95 -7.43
C LYS A 2 -14.14 -14.24 -7.52
N PHE A 3 -13.07 -14.85 -6.99
CA PHE A 3 -11.72 -14.26 -6.96
C PHE A 3 -11.25 -13.77 -8.34
N ALA A 4 -11.32 -14.62 -9.38
CA ALA A 4 -10.91 -14.25 -10.73
C ALA A 4 -11.68 -13.03 -11.29
N THR A 5 -12.97 -12.92 -10.98
CA THR A 5 -13.78 -11.77 -11.39
C THR A 5 -13.40 -10.51 -10.59
N LYS A 6 -13.12 -10.65 -9.30
CA LYS A 6 -12.60 -9.53 -8.48
C LYS A 6 -11.26 -9.02 -9.02
N ALA A 7 -10.34 -9.93 -9.35
CA ALA A 7 -9.01 -9.57 -9.85
C ALA A 7 -9.05 -8.70 -11.12
N ILE A 8 -10.09 -8.88 -11.94
CA ILE A 8 -10.23 -8.14 -13.21
C ILE A 8 -11.06 -6.85 -13.03
N HIS A 9 -12.13 -6.90 -12.24
CA HIS A 9 -13.17 -5.86 -12.26
C HIS A 9 -13.24 -5.02 -10.96
N ALA A 10 -12.76 -5.51 -9.84
CA ALA A 10 -12.89 -4.78 -8.59
C ALA A 10 -12.03 -3.51 -8.59
N GLY A 11 -12.60 -2.39 -8.15
CA GLY A 11 -11.89 -1.10 -8.11
C GLY A 11 -11.74 -0.40 -9.47
N VAL A 12 -12.18 -1.04 -10.56
CA VAL A 12 -12.14 -0.49 -11.91
C VAL A 12 -13.54 -0.02 -12.30
N HIS A 13 -13.64 1.21 -12.79
CA HIS A 13 -14.85 1.80 -13.34
C HIS A 13 -14.53 2.42 -14.70
N PRO A 14 -15.47 2.42 -15.65
CA PRO A 14 -15.26 3.12 -16.92
C PRO A 14 -14.87 4.58 -16.68
N ASP A 15 -13.89 5.04 -17.44
CA ASP A 15 -13.45 6.44 -17.36
C ASP A 15 -14.60 7.39 -17.70
N PRO A 16 -14.95 8.34 -16.84
CA PRO A 16 -16.12 9.19 -17.06
C PRO A 16 -15.97 10.16 -18.24
N ALA A 17 -14.75 10.47 -18.68
CA ALA A 17 -14.51 11.37 -19.78
C ALA A 17 -14.56 10.67 -21.16
N THR A 18 -14.08 9.41 -21.21
CA THR A 18 -13.90 8.69 -22.48
C THR A 18 -14.72 7.41 -22.59
N GLY A 19 -15.23 6.90 -21.47
CA GLY A 19 -15.88 5.58 -21.39
C GLY A 19 -14.89 4.40 -21.46
N ALA A 20 -13.58 4.64 -21.35
CA ALA A 20 -12.57 3.59 -21.40
C ALA A 20 -12.80 2.57 -20.27
N ILE A 21 -12.89 1.29 -20.65
CA ILE A 21 -13.13 0.17 -19.70
C ILE A 21 -11.92 -0.07 -18.80
N MET A 22 -10.71 0.00 -19.38
CA MET A 22 -9.46 -0.12 -18.60
C MET A 22 -9.09 1.22 -18.01
N THR A 23 -8.57 1.21 -16.79
CA THR A 23 -8.12 2.43 -16.11
C THR A 23 -7.06 3.16 -16.95
N PRO A 24 -7.28 4.41 -17.35
CA PRO A 24 -6.26 5.21 -18.06
C PRO A 24 -5.00 5.41 -17.20
N ILE A 25 -3.86 5.58 -17.87
CA ILE A 25 -2.61 5.95 -17.19
C ILE A 25 -2.57 7.47 -17.02
N TYR A 26 -2.78 7.94 -15.81
CA TYR A 26 -2.71 9.36 -15.45
C TYR A 26 -1.26 9.73 -15.08
N GLN A 27 -0.50 10.07 -16.09
CA GLN A 27 0.90 10.51 -15.94
C GLN A 27 0.95 12.03 -15.72
N THR A 28 0.49 12.48 -14.55
CA THR A 28 0.43 13.89 -14.18
C THR A 28 0.84 14.09 -12.73
N SER A 29 1.23 15.31 -12.37
CA SER A 29 1.55 15.69 -11.00
C SER A 29 0.40 16.42 -10.31
N THR A 30 -0.23 17.38 -10.99
CA THR A 30 -1.24 18.30 -10.43
C THR A 30 -2.55 18.22 -11.20
N TYR A 31 -3.62 18.60 -10.53
CA TYR A 31 -4.97 18.64 -11.08
C TYR A 31 -5.58 20.03 -10.91
N VAL A 32 -6.38 20.48 -11.87
CA VAL A 32 -7.08 21.76 -11.79
C VAL A 32 -8.14 21.69 -10.68
N GLN A 33 -8.17 22.72 -9.86
CA GLN A 33 -9.18 22.91 -8.82
C GLN A 33 -10.12 24.05 -9.21
N ASP A 34 -11.38 23.97 -8.82
CA ASP A 34 -12.39 25.00 -9.06
C ASP A 34 -12.27 26.18 -8.06
N GLY A 35 -11.38 26.10 -7.09
CA GLY A 35 -11.04 27.08 -6.07
C GLY A 35 -10.08 26.49 -5.05
N VAL A 36 -9.57 27.28 -4.13
CA VAL A 36 -8.66 26.82 -3.07
C VAL A 36 -9.33 25.73 -2.23
N GLY A 37 -8.77 24.52 -2.24
CA GLY A 37 -9.31 23.36 -1.53
C GLY A 37 -10.56 22.73 -2.17
N ASN A 38 -11.03 23.25 -3.31
CA ASN A 38 -12.19 22.70 -4.03
C ASN A 38 -11.73 21.88 -5.24
N HIS A 39 -11.29 20.64 -5.00
CA HIS A 39 -10.82 19.69 -6.01
C HIS A 39 -11.89 18.66 -6.40
N LYS A 40 -11.78 18.10 -7.61
CA LYS A 40 -12.68 17.07 -8.16
C LYS A 40 -12.36 15.63 -7.69
N GLY A 41 -11.82 15.49 -6.47
CA GLY A 41 -11.38 14.22 -5.90
C GLY A 41 -9.88 13.99 -5.97
N TYR A 42 -9.18 14.70 -6.85
CA TYR A 42 -7.73 14.61 -7.01
C TYR A 42 -7.14 16.03 -7.01
N GLU A 43 -6.04 16.22 -6.32
CA GLU A 43 -5.32 17.49 -6.23
C GLU A 43 -3.87 17.36 -6.68
N TYR A 44 -3.21 16.29 -6.24
CA TYR A 44 -1.80 16.02 -6.51
C TYR A 44 -1.51 14.54 -6.49
N SER A 45 -0.75 14.03 -7.48
CA SER A 45 -0.53 12.59 -7.67
C SER A 45 0.24 11.91 -6.54
N ARG A 46 1.05 12.63 -5.76
CA ARG A 46 1.71 12.05 -4.57
C ARG A 46 0.69 11.68 -3.50
N THR A 47 -0.34 12.49 -3.31
CA THR A 47 -1.42 12.22 -2.36
C THR A 47 -2.39 11.20 -2.92
N LEU A 48 -2.92 11.44 -4.13
CA LEU A 48 -3.86 10.54 -4.78
C LEU A 48 -3.74 10.63 -6.31
N ASN A 49 -3.71 9.47 -6.99
CA ASN A 49 -3.68 9.37 -8.44
C ASN A 49 -4.70 8.32 -8.90
N PRO A 50 -5.52 8.58 -9.94
CA PRO A 50 -6.57 7.64 -10.38
C PRO A 50 -6.04 6.25 -10.73
N THR A 51 -4.89 6.16 -11.41
CA THR A 51 -4.27 4.88 -11.78
C THR A 51 -3.85 4.08 -10.55
N ARG A 52 -3.14 4.72 -9.61
CA ARG A 52 -2.74 4.09 -8.35
C ARG A 52 -3.95 3.72 -7.50
N HIS A 53 -4.94 4.57 -7.42
CA HIS A 53 -6.16 4.35 -6.65
C HIS A 53 -6.96 3.13 -7.14
N ALA A 54 -7.01 2.90 -8.46
CA ALA A 54 -7.63 1.71 -9.02
C ALA A 54 -6.93 0.44 -8.55
N LEU A 55 -5.59 0.41 -8.53
CA LEU A 55 -4.81 -0.72 -8.01
C LEU A 55 -5.04 -0.92 -6.51
N GLU A 56 -5.00 0.14 -5.72
CA GLU A 56 -5.25 0.08 -4.27
C GLU A 56 -6.62 -0.51 -3.94
N LYS A 57 -7.67 -0.09 -4.67
CA LYS A 57 -9.02 -0.65 -4.55
C LYS A 57 -9.11 -2.11 -4.97
N ASN A 58 -8.41 -2.47 -6.06
CA ASN A 58 -8.42 -3.84 -6.56
C ASN A 58 -7.78 -4.79 -5.54
N ILE A 59 -6.59 -4.47 -5.04
CA ILE A 59 -5.89 -5.28 -4.04
C ILE A 59 -6.71 -5.38 -2.75
N ALA A 60 -7.27 -4.28 -2.25
CA ALA A 60 -8.16 -4.32 -1.09
C ALA A 60 -9.34 -5.29 -1.30
N ALA A 61 -9.97 -5.25 -2.47
CA ALA A 61 -11.10 -6.14 -2.78
C ALA A 61 -10.69 -7.61 -2.88
N ILE A 62 -9.51 -7.92 -3.44
CA ILE A 62 -8.98 -9.29 -3.56
C ILE A 62 -8.71 -9.86 -2.17
N GLU A 63 -8.09 -9.09 -1.30
CA GLU A 63 -7.73 -9.46 0.07
C GLU A 63 -8.91 -9.32 1.06
N ASN A 64 -10.11 -8.95 0.60
CA ASN A 64 -11.28 -8.65 1.43
C ASN A 64 -11.02 -7.55 2.49
N GLY A 65 -10.05 -6.67 2.21
CA GLY A 65 -9.74 -5.48 2.99
C GLY A 65 -10.64 -4.30 2.64
N LYS A 66 -10.68 -3.31 3.53
CA LYS A 66 -11.39 -2.04 3.29
C LYS A 66 -10.53 -1.05 2.52
N HIS A 67 -9.22 -1.09 2.74
CA HIS A 67 -8.25 -0.15 2.20
C HIS A 67 -7.04 -0.90 1.66
N GLY A 68 -6.42 -0.35 0.64
CA GLY A 68 -5.12 -0.74 0.12
C GLY A 68 -4.25 0.49 -0.07
N ALA A 69 -2.96 0.35 0.05
CA ALA A 69 -1.99 1.40 -0.20
C ALA A 69 -0.83 0.87 -1.02
N CYS A 70 -0.43 1.61 -2.04
CA CYS A 70 0.70 1.26 -2.89
C CYS A 70 1.92 2.11 -2.56
N PHE A 71 3.08 1.46 -2.54
CA PHE A 71 4.38 2.06 -2.25
C PHE A 71 5.36 1.80 -3.39
N GLY A 72 6.41 2.58 -3.46
CA GLY A 72 7.46 2.44 -4.47
C GLY A 72 8.34 1.19 -4.32
N SER A 73 8.26 0.51 -3.17
CA SER A 73 8.94 -0.77 -2.91
C SER A 73 8.30 -1.51 -1.74
N GLY A 74 8.55 -2.82 -1.64
CA GLY A 74 8.13 -3.62 -0.48
C GLY A 74 8.73 -3.13 0.83
N LEU A 75 9.99 -2.68 0.84
CA LEU A 75 10.60 -2.08 2.03
C LEU A 75 9.92 -0.78 2.45
N ALA A 76 9.46 0.04 1.52
CA ALA A 76 8.69 1.25 1.83
C ALA A 76 7.33 0.90 2.46
N ALA A 77 6.69 -0.18 2.03
CA ALA A 77 5.46 -0.68 2.64
C ALA A 77 5.71 -1.18 4.07
N ILE A 78 6.77 -1.97 4.29
CA ILE A 78 7.18 -2.46 5.62
C ILE A 78 7.51 -1.28 6.54
N ASP A 79 8.30 -0.32 6.08
CA ASP A 79 8.65 0.90 6.83
C ASP A 79 7.40 1.67 7.29
N CYS A 80 6.42 1.80 6.41
CA CYS A 80 5.16 2.46 6.75
C CYS A 80 4.38 1.72 7.86
N VAL A 81 4.31 0.39 7.79
CA VAL A 81 3.62 -0.42 8.82
C VAL A 81 4.34 -0.29 10.17
N ILE A 82 5.67 -0.41 10.18
CA ILE A 82 6.45 -0.34 11.41
C ILE A 82 6.35 1.04 12.08
N LYS A 83 6.28 2.11 11.31
CA LYS A 83 6.10 3.48 11.82
C LYS A 83 4.76 3.75 12.51
N MET A 84 3.82 2.83 12.45
CA MET A 84 2.58 2.91 13.23
C MET A 84 2.73 2.40 14.67
N LEU A 85 3.88 1.83 15.00
CA LEU A 85 4.18 1.24 16.30
C LEU A 85 4.93 2.21 17.21
N ASN A 86 4.90 1.93 18.50
CA ASN A 86 5.55 2.73 19.53
C ASN A 86 6.84 2.07 20.03
N PRO A 87 7.79 2.83 20.58
CA PRO A 87 8.94 2.26 21.28
C PRO A 87 8.49 1.26 22.36
N GLY A 88 9.09 0.08 22.38
CA GLY A 88 8.74 -1.03 23.26
C GLY A 88 7.79 -2.06 22.64
N ASP A 89 7.17 -1.77 21.50
CA ASP A 89 6.36 -2.75 20.79
C ASP A 89 7.25 -3.86 20.18
N GLU A 90 6.71 -5.07 20.11
CA GLU A 90 7.38 -6.23 19.55
C GLU A 90 6.76 -6.64 18.21
N ILE A 91 7.62 -6.96 17.24
CA ILE A 91 7.24 -7.45 15.92
C ILE A 91 7.85 -8.82 15.71
N ILE A 92 7.04 -9.86 15.85
CA ILE A 92 7.46 -11.24 15.56
C ILE A 92 7.66 -11.40 14.05
N SER A 93 8.83 -11.86 13.65
CA SER A 93 9.18 -12.11 12.27
C SER A 93 9.74 -13.50 12.05
N THR A 94 9.58 -14.04 10.85
CA THR A 94 10.29 -15.26 10.47
C THR A 94 11.80 -15.04 10.52
N ASN A 95 12.56 -16.07 10.86
CA ASN A 95 14.02 -16.06 10.82
C ASN A 95 14.56 -16.09 9.37
N ASP A 96 13.78 -16.60 8.43
CA ASP A 96 14.10 -16.63 7.00
C ASP A 96 13.30 -15.54 6.25
N LEU A 97 13.82 -14.31 6.26
CA LEU A 97 13.20 -13.16 5.63
C LEU A 97 14.15 -12.46 4.65
N TYR A 98 13.58 -11.60 3.82
CA TYR A 98 14.35 -10.77 2.90
C TYR A 98 15.44 -9.96 3.63
N GLY A 99 16.67 -10.05 3.17
CA GLY A 99 17.82 -9.41 3.81
C GLY A 99 17.70 -7.89 4.03
N GLY A 100 16.94 -7.20 3.16
CA GLY A 100 16.61 -5.78 3.35
C GLY A 100 15.73 -5.54 4.58
N SER A 101 14.74 -6.40 4.82
CA SER A 101 13.87 -6.32 6.01
C SER A 101 14.66 -6.59 7.29
N TYR A 102 15.49 -7.64 7.29
CA TYR A 102 16.39 -7.93 8.40
C TYR A 102 17.27 -6.73 8.75
N ARG A 103 17.84 -6.09 7.71
CA ARG A 103 18.72 -4.94 7.89
C ARG A 103 17.99 -3.75 8.52
N ILE A 104 16.82 -3.36 8.00
CA ILE A 104 16.10 -2.20 8.56
C ILE A 104 15.60 -2.48 9.98
N PHE A 105 15.22 -3.71 10.30
CA PHE A 105 14.79 -4.09 11.65
C PHE A 105 15.94 -3.89 12.65
N ASN A 106 17.10 -4.48 12.40
CA ASN A 106 18.22 -4.49 13.33
C ASN A 106 19.04 -3.19 13.33
N THR A 107 19.14 -2.48 12.19
CA THR A 107 20.04 -1.31 12.11
C THR A 107 19.31 0.02 12.20
N ILE A 108 18.02 0.05 11.93
CA ILE A 108 17.22 1.28 11.94
C ILE A 108 16.21 1.23 13.09
N PHE A 109 15.23 0.35 13.01
CA PHE A 109 14.10 0.36 13.93
C PHE A 109 14.43 -0.09 15.36
N ALA A 110 15.42 -0.96 15.54
CA ALA A 110 15.91 -1.30 16.87
C ALA A 110 16.43 -0.06 17.64
N LYS A 111 16.98 0.96 16.93
CA LYS A 111 17.44 2.22 17.53
C LYS A 111 16.27 3.07 18.05
N TYR A 112 15.07 2.85 17.57
CA TYR A 112 13.85 3.52 18.01
C TYR A 112 13.12 2.76 19.12
N GLY A 113 13.77 1.72 19.68
CA GLY A 113 13.24 0.95 20.80
C GLY A 113 12.22 -0.12 20.40
N LEU A 114 12.12 -0.48 19.14
CA LEU A 114 11.29 -1.60 18.68
C LEU A 114 12.06 -2.92 18.83
N VAL A 115 11.37 -3.99 19.17
CA VAL A 115 11.94 -5.32 19.40
C VAL A 115 11.49 -6.26 18.29
N PHE A 116 12.44 -7.03 17.73
CA PHE A 116 12.18 -7.95 16.62
C PHE A 116 12.61 -9.38 16.98
N PRO A 117 11.75 -10.17 17.63
CA PRO A 117 11.98 -11.59 17.80
C PRO A 117 11.90 -12.31 16.44
N PHE A 118 12.96 -13.06 16.11
CA PHE A 118 12.98 -13.91 14.92
C PHE A 118 12.69 -15.35 15.33
N VAL A 119 11.67 -15.94 14.72
CA VAL A 119 11.20 -17.30 15.05
C VAL A 119 11.15 -18.17 13.80
N ASP A 120 11.31 -19.46 13.96
CA ASP A 120 11.10 -20.43 12.90
C ASP A 120 9.59 -20.66 12.73
N MET A 121 8.99 -19.99 11.73
CA MET A 121 7.57 -20.13 11.42
C MET A 121 7.22 -21.40 10.65
N GLN A 122 8.20 -22.22 10.24
CA GLN A 122 7.95 -23.50 9.58
C GLN A 122 7.62 -24.61 10.61
N ASN A 123 7.99 -24.40 11.85
CA ASN A 123 7.78 -25.35 12.93
C ASN A 123 7.07 -24.66 14.13
N PRO A 124 5.78 -24.37 14.02
CA PRO A 124 5.02 -23.83 15.13
C PRO A 124 4.91 -24.90 16.22
N ALA A 125 5.53 -24.66 17.37
CA ALA A 125 5.44 -25.52 18.54
C ALA A 125 4.07 -25.38 19.23
#